data_b104e4b893a744e0babefa8427321d52
#
_entry.id   b104e4b893a744e0babefa8427321d52
#
_cell.length_a   1.000
_cell.length_b   1.000
_cell.length_c   1.000
_cell.angle_alpha   90.00
_cell.angle_beta   90.00
_cell.angle_gamma   90.00
#
_symmetry.space_group_name_H-M   'P 1'
#
loop_
_entity.id
_entity.type
_entity.pdbx_description
1 polymer ?
#
loop_
_entity_poly.entity_id
_entity_poly.type
_entity_poly.pdbx_seq_one_letter_code
_entity_poly.pdbx_strand_id
1 'polypeptide(L)'
;DPKAPLEELQQPRNTEYDCWKFIYEDLKFAMENATASKDEVGRANRYAAAALMSRAMLYAGSVAKYNQYLAVTGPAVNAGLMCMTADHAQEFFQYAYDACKFLKDAGFRLHTGADKEKAYTEVFLNPNTVEDIMVKQYGPNTSTPFDTNLFHCWDCMVLPKGVGLSGDVGVALQPAWEIMGLYEMPAIIDPETGNPIRFKSVTELWNNGEMEPRCRANYYFTGMKESMSGTELDFQAGVYTSYPGTVADGTAETQGSVNDYTAQFRVRAAQPGTRKDVGGHANVKINGIHGLAEGTGDEGYSRMGACIRKYVQAEGTNARVFFTNSQPWKVFRYGEILLNWAEAAYELGLITGSDDLKAEAFEHINEIRDRAGAHPHAMVTNPADIGSEIYGFPIDKNLQYIRD
;
A
#
# COMPACT_ATOMS: atom_id res chain seq x y z
N ASP A 1 32.83 30.10 -5.40
CA ASP A 1 34.02 30.11 -6.23
C ASP A 1 34.90 28.89 -5.89
N PRO A 2 35.19 27.99 -6.84
CA PRO A 2 36.06 26.81 -6.59
C PRO A 2 37.51 27.19 -6.24
N LYS A 3 37.89 28.46 -6.34
CA LYS A 3 39.20 28.98 -5.94
C LYS A 3 39.18 29.71 -4.59
N ALA A 4 38.03 29.75 -3.92
CA ALA A 4 37.96 30.34 -2.59
C ALA A 4 38.81 29.55 -1.58
N PRO A 5 39.41 30.24 -0.59
CA PRO A 5 40.10 29.56 0.51
C PRO A 5 39.19 28.53 1.20
N LEU A 6 39.77 27.42 1.69
CA LEU A 6 39.03 26.37 2.32
C LEU A 6 38.14 26.86 3.49
N GLU A 7 38.62 27.88 4.20
CA GLU A 7 37.89 28.51 5.29
C GLU A 7 36.60 29.21 4.84
N GLU A 8 36.59 29.78 3.64
CA GLU A 8 35.41 30.40 3.03
C GLU A 8 34.42 29.37 2.45
N LEU A 9 34.87 28.13 2.22
CA LEU A 9 34.05 27.02 1.72
C LEU A 9 33.38 26.26 2.84
N GLN A 10 33.81 26.49 4.09
CA GLN A 10 33.19 25.86 5.27
C GLN A 10 31.87 26.57 5.59
N GLN A 11 30.76 25.91 5.31
CA GLN A 11 29.43 26.40 5.66
C GLN A 11 28.97 25.71 6.95
N PRO A 12 28.41 26.43 7.92
CA PRO A 12 27.76 25.81 9.07
C PRO A 12 26.52 25.03 8.60
N ARG A 13 26.13 24.02 9.36
CA ARG A 13 24.85 23.36 9.13
C ARG A 13 23.70 24.25 9.57
N ASN A 14 22.64 24.27 8.78
CA ASN A 14 21.39 24.90 9.17
C ASN A 14 20.65 24.02 10.21
N THR A 15 19.75 24.61 10.94
CA THR A 15 18.85 23.87 11.86
C THR A 15 17.91 22.96 11.07
N GLU A 16 17.35 21.93 11.71
CA GLU A 16 16.33 21.08 11.11
C GLU A 16 15.12 21.93 10.65
N TYR A 17 14.71 22.88 11.48
CA TYR A 17 13.65 23.82 11.14
C TYR A 17 13.95 24.64 9.86
N ASP A 18 15.14 25.23 9.77
CA ASP A 18 15.53 26.02 8.59
C ASP A 18 15.54 25.16 7.32
N CYS A 19 15.97 23.90 7.41
CA CYS A 19 15.94 22.98 6.28
C CYS A 19 14.50 22.70 5.81
N TRP A 20 13.54 22.48 6.74
CA TRP A 20 12.15 22.29 6.38
C TRP A 20 11.50 23.55 5.82
N LYS A 21 11.85 24.73 6.36
CA LYS A 21 11.40 26.02 5.81
C LYS A 21 11.94 26.26 4.41
N PHE A 22 13.20 25.93 4.15
CA PHE A 22 13.78 26.03 2.81
C PHE A 22 13.03 25.12 1.81
N ILE A 23 12.71 23.87 2.18
CA ILE A 23 11.90 22.97 1.35
C ILE A 23 10.50 23.58 1.08
N TYR A 24 9.88 24.15 2.10
CA TYR A 24 8.59 24.84 1.95
C TYR A 24 8.66 25.99 0.95
N GLU A 25 9.64 26.89 1.08
CA GLU A 25 9.78 28.06 0.21
C GLU A 25 10.05 27.67 -1.25
N ASP A 26 10.89 26.66 -1.48
CA ASP A 26 11.16 26.13 -2.83
C ASP A 26 9.89 25.53 -3.46
N LEU A 27 9.14 24.74 -2.71
CA LEU A 27 7.90 24.14 -3.22
C LEU A 27 6.82 25.19 -3.43
N LYS A 28 6.71 26.18 -2.56
CA LYS A 28 5.81 27.32 -2.73
C LYS A 28 6.13 28.11 -3.99
N PHE A 29 7.40 28.42 -4.22
CA PHE A 29 7.85 29.06 -5.44
C PHE A 29 7.46 28.24 -6.67
N ALA A 30 7.65 26.92 -6.64
CA ALA A 30 7.27 26.02 -7.73
C ALA A 30 5.75 25.98 -7.95
N MET A 31 4.94 26.00 -6.88
CA MET A 31 3.47 26.07 -6.98
C MET A 31 3.00 27.38 -7.63
N GLU A 32 3.69 28.49 -7.37
CA GLU A 32 3.34 29.81 -7.90
C GLU A 32 3.80 30.00 -9.36
N ASN A 33 4.95 29.45 -9.74
CA ASN A 33 5.65 29.78 -10.98
C ASN A 33 5.69 28.65 -12.03
N ALA A 34 5.51 27.40 -11.65
CA ALA A 34 5.51 26.29 -12.60
C ALA A 34 4.22 26.25 -13.43
N THR A 35 4.25 25.51 -14.54
CA THR A 35 3.11 25.37 -15.45
C THR A 35 1.85 24.84 -14.74
N ALA A 36 0.69 25.38 -15.12
CA ALA A 36 -0.61 24.93 -14.69
C ALA A 36 -1.22 23.87 -15.63
N SER A 37 -0.51 23.42 -16.67
CA SER A 37 -1.00 22.36 -17.56
C SER A 37 -1.02 21.04 -16.82
N LYS A 38 -2.11 20.29 -17.04
CA LYS A 38 -2.29 18.89 -16.59
C LYS A 38 -2.03 17.89 -17.72
N ASP A 39 -1.72 18.35 -18.92
CA ASP A 39 -1.64 17.51 -20.11
C ASP A 39 -0.38 16.64 -20.14
N GLU A 40 0.64 17.04 -19.40
CA GLU A 40 1.93 16.34 -19.34
C GLU A 40 2.18 15.81 -17.92
N VAL A 41 1.41 14.83 -17.48
CA VAL A 41 1.50 14.24 -16.12
C VAL A 41 2.86 13.61 -15.78
N GLY A 42 3.69 13.36 -16.79
CA GLY A 42 5.08 12.90 -16.63
C GLY A 42 6.09 14.00 -16.33
N ARG A 43 5.67 15.26 -16.37
CA ARG A 43 6.52 16.44 -16.10
C ARG A 43 6.13 17.12 -14.79
N ALA A 44 7.14 17.61 -14.10
CA ALA A 44 6.93 18.43 -12.92
C ALA A 44 6.15 19.71 -13.29
N ASN A 45 5.07 19.96 -12.62
CA ASN A 45 4.19 21.11 -12.74
C ASN A 45 3.81 21.62 -11.36
N ARG A 46 3.02 22.69 -11.28
CA ARG A 46 2.58 23.26 -10.00
C ARG A 46 1.81 22.27 -9.11
N TYR A 47 1.11 21.31 -9.71
CA TYR A 47 0.33 20.32 -8.97
C TYR A 47 1.22 19.22 -8.38
N ALA A 48 2.28 18.83 -9.09
CA ALA A 48 3.30 17.95 -8.56
C ALA A 48 4.04 18.58 -7.38
N ALA A 49 4.34 19.90 -7.47
CA ALA A 49 4.91 20.65 -6.35
C ALA A 49 3.97 20.69 -5.14
N ALA A 50 2.66 20.91 -5.34
CA ALA A 50 1.66 20.90 -4.27
C ALA A 50 1.52 19.51 -3.63
N ALA A 51 1.54 18.43 -4.42
CA ALA A 51 1.48 17.08 -3.90
C ALA A 51 2.73 16.74 -3.06
N LEU A 52 3.92 17.15 -3.52
CA LEU A 52 5.13 17.00 -2.73
C LEU A 52 5.11 17.88 -1.48
N MET A 53 4.57 19.11 -1.56
CA MET A 53 4.35 20.00 -0.41
C MET A 53 3.49 19.30 0.64
N SER A 54 2.35 18.72 0.27
CA SER A 54 1.46 18.05 1.21
C SER A 54 2.16 16.91 1.96
N ARG A 55 2.94 16.09 1.24
CA ARG A 55 3.71 14.98 1.84
C ARG A 55 4.86 15.49 2.74
N ALA A 56 5.66 16.43 2.23
CA ALA A 56 6.84 16.92 2.94
C ALA A 56 6.45 17.68 4.22
N MET A 57 5.42 18.52 4.14
CA MET A 57 5.00 19.33 5.29
C MET A 57 4.24 18.50 6.33
N LEU A 58 3.47 17.49 5.91
CA LEU A 58 2.89 16.51 6.83
C LEU A 58 3.99 15.78 7.62
N TYR A 59 5.04 15.36 6.92
CA TYR A 59 6.19 14.71 7.55
C TYR A 59 6.91 15.67 8.52
N ALA A 60 7.16 16.93 8.13
CA ALA A 60 7.78 17.94 8.97
C ALA A 60 6.96 18.22 10.25
N GLY A 61 5.63 18.33 10.11
CA GLY A 61 4.71 18.50 11.25
C GLY A 61 4.76 17.31 12.22
N SER A 62 4.80 16.10 11.66
CA SER A 62 4.92 14.87 12.46
C SER A 62 6.28 14.80 13.16
N VAL A 63 7.39 15.11 12.49
CA VAL A 63 8.72 15.18 13.08
C VAL A 63 8.73 16.19 14.25
N ALA A 64 8.23 17.41 14.03
CA ALA A 64 8.14 18.40 15.08
C ALA A 64 7.35 17.90 16.29
N LYS A 65 6.12 17.42 16.05
CA LYS A 65 5.22 17.01 17.12
C LYS A 65 5.73 15.84 17.93
N TYR A 66 6.31 14.83 17.29
CA TYR A 66 6.63 13.54 17.92
C TYR A 66 8.10 13.39 18.34
N ASN A 67 9.00 14.29 17.93
CA ASN A 67 10.39 14.30 18.41
C ASN A 67 10.52 14.33 19.95
N GLN A 68 9.57 14.94 20.63
CA GLN A 68 9.54 14.99 22.10
C GLN A 68 9.51 13.62 22.79
N TYR A 69 9.07 12.58 22.07
CA TYR A 69 9.05 11.19 22.57
C TYR A 69 10.35 10.44 22.29
N LEU A 70 11.24 11.02 21.50
CA LEU A 70 12.56 10.46 21.26
C LEU A 70 13.49 10.89 22.38
N ALA A 71 14.03 9.94 23.12
CA ALA A 71 15.00 10.22 24.21
C ALA A 71 16.40 10.55 23.66
N VAL A 72 16.47 11.47 22.69
CA VAL A 72 17.73 11.89 22.04
C VAL A 72 18.24 13.16 22.68
N THR A 73 19.50 13.16 23.05
CA THR A 73 20.18 14.32 23.65
C THR A 73 21.57 14.49 23.04
N GLY A 74 22.14 15.66 23.20
CA GLY A 74 23.51 15.92 22.80
C GLY A 74 23.72 17.22 22.03
N PRO A 75 24.97 17.50 21.60
CA PRO A 75 25.31 18.77 20.96
C PRO A 75 24.51 19.09 19.70
N ALA A 76 24.15 18.08 18.91
CA ALA A 76 23.35 18.27 17.69
C ALA A 76 21.91 18.74 18.03
N VAL A 77 21.30 18.18 19.06
CA VAL A 77 19.97 18.60 19.55
C VAL A 77 20.06 20.04 20.12
N ASN A 78 21.06 20.31 20.96
CA ASN A 78 21.28 21.62 21.53
C ASN A 78 21.51 22.73 20.47
N ALA A 79 22.09 22.35 19.34
CA ALA A 79 22.31 23.24 18.21
C ALA A 79 21.13 23.32 17.23
N GLY A 80 20.03 22.62 17.51
CA GLY A 80 18.83 22.57 16.65
C GLY A 80 19.06 21.85 15.31
N LEU A 81 20.12 21.05 15.18
CA LEU A 81 20.43 20.31 13.96
C LEU A 81 19.55 19.07 13.77
N MET A 82 18.85 18.67 14.82
CA MET A 82 17.87 17.59 14.84
C MET A 82 16.91 17.79 16.04
N CYS A 83 15.84 17.02 16.08
CA CYS A 83 14.82 17.08 17.09
C CYS A 83 14.16 18.46 17.20
N MET A 84 13.69 18.97 16.07
CA MET A 84 12.87 20.19 15.98
C MET A 84 11.73 20.15 17.02
N THR A 85 11.42 21.26 17.63
CA THR A 85 10.46 21.36 18.75
C THR A 85 9.01 21.35 18.28
N ALA A 86 8.10 20.92 19.17
CA ALA A 86 6.68 20.70 18.84
C ALA A 86 5.90 21.99 18.51
N ASP A 87 6.39 23.15 18.90
CA ASP A 87 5.79 24.46 18.57
C ASP A 87 5.78 24.76 17.08
N HIS A 88 6.64 24.12 16.30
CA HIS A 88 6.66 24.22 14.84
C HIS A 88 5.63 23.30 14.14
N ALA A 89 5.02 22.36 14.85
CA ALA A 89 4.14 21.35 14.25
C ALA A 89 2.92 21.97 13.55
N GLN A 90 2.29 22.97 14.21
CA GLN A 90 1.08 23.60 13.69
C GLN A 90 1.30 24.23 12.31
N GLU A 91 2.39 24.97 12.11
CA GLU A 91 2.65 25.62 10.83
C GLU A 91 2.86 24.61 9.71
N PHE A 92 3.59 23.52 9.95
CA PHE A 92 3.85 22.51 8.93
C PHE A 92 2.59 21.70 8.58
N PHE A 93 1.77 21.34 9.56
CA PHE A 93 0.48 20.71 9.27
C PHE A 93 -0.45 21.67 8.51
N GLN A 94 -0.41 22.98 8.79
CA GLN A 94 -1.17 23.98 8.03
C GLN A 94 -0.71 24.04 6.57
N TYR A 95 0.60 24.02 6.31
CA TYR A 95 1.13 24.00 4.95
C TYR A 95 0.72 22.74 4.19
N ALA A 96 0.71 21.58 4.85
CA ALA A 96 0.22 20.34 4.26
C ALA A 96 -1.26 20.42 3.91
N TYR A 97 -2.08 20.90 4.83
CA TYR A 97 -3.52 21.12 4.67
C TYR A 97 -3.83 22.05 3.48
N ASP A 98 -3.16 23.19 3.41
CA ASP A 98 -3.36 24.20 2.36
C ASP A 98 -2.95 23.65 0.98
N ALA A 99 -1.90 22.86 0.91
CA ALA A 99 -1.48 22.20 -0.33
C ALA A 99 -2.49 21.16 -0.82
N CYS A 100 -3.12 20.41 0.09
CA CYS A 100 -4.18 19.45 -0.24
C CYS A 100 -5.41 20.19 -0.78
N LYS A 101 -5.83 21.26 -0.11
CA LYS A 101 -6.94 22.11 -0.54
C LYS A 101 -6.71 22.71 -1.93
N PHE A 102 -5.49 23.21 -2.19
CA PHE A 102 -5.10 23.72 -3.51
C PHE A 102 -5.33 22.66 -4.63
N LEU A 103 -5.01 21.40 -4.37
CA LEU A 103 -5.20 20.32 -5.34
C LEU A 103 -6.68 19.98 -5.56
N LYS A 104 -7.50 20.00 -4.52
CA LYS A 104 -8.96 19.86 -4.65
C LYS A 104 -9.56 20.99 -5.47
N ASP A 105 -9.20 22.23 -5.18
CA ASP A 105 -9.67 23.42 -5.89
C ASP A 105 -9.23 23.41 -7.36
N ALA A 106 -8.09 22.77 -7.66
CA ALA A 106 -7.65 22.51 -9.04
C ALA A 106 -8.47 21.41 -9.75
N GLY A 107 -9.42 20.75 -9.07
CA GLY A 107 -10.34 19.76 -9.64
C GLY A 107 -9.82 18.34 -9.69
N PHE A 108 -8.77 17.99 -8.93
CA PHE A 108 -8.42 16.59 -8.71
C PHE A 108 -9.46 15.90 -7.85
N ARG A 109 -9.72 14.63 -8.12
CA ARG A 109 -10.72 13.83 -7.43
C ARG A 109 -10.43 12.35 -7.57
N LEU A 110 -11.08 11.52 -6.77
CA LEU A 110 -10.96 10.07 -6.89
C LEU A 110 -11.57 9.56 -8.21
N HIS A 111 -10.93 8.58 -8.79
CA HIS A 111 -11.49 7.77 -9.88
C HIS A 111 -12.46 6.77 -9.27
N THR A 112 -13.71 6.80 -9.70
CA THR A 112 -14.81 6.00 -9.15
C THR A 112 -15.57 5.28 -10.25
N GLY A 113 -16.25 4.20 -9.90
CA GLY A 113 -17.11 3.44 -10.80
C GLY A 113 -18.09 2.56 -10.02
N ALA A 114 -19.08 2.03 -10.70
CA ALA A 114 -20.07 1.13 -10.10
C ALA A 114 -19.43 -0.19 -9.62
N ASP A 115 -18.51 -0.72 -10.39
CA ASP A 115 -17.63 -1.83 -9.98
C ASP A 115 -16.40 -1.24 -9.29
N LYS A 116 -16.38 -1.35 -7.97
CA LYS A 116 -15.34 -0.76 -7.11
C LYS A 116 -13.98 -1.44 -7.33
N GLU A 117 -13.91 -2.76 -7.55
CA GLU A 117 -12.67 -3.50 -7.84
C GLU A 117 -12.07 -3.03 -9.16
N LYS A 118 -12.91 -2.97 -10.20
CA LYS A 118 -12.49 -2.51 -11.52
C LYS A 118 -12.03 -1.05 -11.49
N ALA A 119 -12.81 -0.16 -10.91
CA ALA A 119 -12.47 1.25 -10.81
C ALA A 119 -11.15 1.48 -10.07
N TYR A 120 -10.90 0.75 -8.98
CA TYR A 120 -9.63 0.83 -8.27
C TYR A 120 -8.46 0.28 -9.10
N THR A 121 -8.66 -0.81 -9.83
CA THR A 121 -7.65 -1.38 -10.72
C THR A 121 -7.29 -0.40 -11.84
N GLU A 122 -8.27 0.28 -12.42
CA GLU A 122 -8.08 1.28 -13.46
C GLU A 122 -7.20 2.46 -13.03
N VAL A 123 -7.23 2.86 -11.75
CA VAL A 123 -6.31 3.90 -11.21
C VAL A 123 -4.85 3.58 -11.51
N PHE A 124 -4.47 2.31 -11.49
CA PHE A 124 -3.08 1.88 -11.66
C PHE A 124 -2.76 1.44 -13.08
N LEU A 125 -3.72 0.92 -13.81
CA LEU A 125 -3.48 0.37 -15.14
C LEU A 125 -3.74 1.37 -16.26
N ASN A 126 -4.65 2.32 -16.09
CA ASN A 126 -4.87 3.34 -17.10
C ASN A 126 -3.73 4.38 -17.09
N PRO A 127 -3.24 4.78 -18.26
CA PRO A 127 -2.15 5.75 -18.37
C PRO A 127 -2.52 7.13 -17.83
N ASN A 128 -3.81 7.47 -17.85
CA ASN A 128 -4.36 8.75 -17.41
C ASN A 128 -5.67 8.53 -16.68
N THR A 129 -5.74 8.98 -15.43
CA THR A 129 -6.98 9.04 -14.65
C THR A 129 -7.16 10.43 -14.04
N VAL A 130 -8.34 10.71 -13.54
CA VAL A 130 -8.62 12.00 -12.85
C VAL A 130 -7.88 12.13 -11.51
N GLU A 131 -7.29 11.03 -11.02
CA GLU A 131 -6.45 11.02 -9.81
C GLU A 131 -4.99 11.40 -10.09
N ASP A 132 -4.53 11.30 -11.33
CA ASP A 132 -3.11 11.41 -11.65
C ASP A 132 -2.59 12.85 -11.52
N ILE A 133 -1.63 13.04 -10.66
CA ILE A 133 -0.97 14.32 -10.43
C ILE A 133 0.42 14.30 -11.04
N MET A 134 1.19 13.24 -10.78
CA MET A 134 2.50 13.00 -11.40
C MET A 134 2.68 11.52 -11.65
N VAL A 135 3.08 11.18 -12.88
CA VAL A 135 3.23 9.81 -13.34
C VAL A 135 4.60 9.64 -13.99
N LYS A 136 5.36 8.64 -13.53
CA LYS A 136 6.56 8.23 -14.25
C LYS A 136 6.14 7.44 -15.48
N GLN A 137 6.39 7.98 -16.65
CA GLN A 137 6.13 7.32 -17.92
C GLN A 137 7.27 6.34 -18.23
N TYR A 138 6.89 5.21 -18.83
CA TYR A 138 7.79 4.23 -19.41
C TYR A 138 7.57 4.19 -20.92
N GLY A 139 8.50 3.59 -21.64
CA GLY A 139 8.48 3.59 -23.11
C GLY A 139 7.27 2.84 -23.69
N PRO A 140 6.94 3.13 -24.95
CA PRO A 140 5.88 2.40 -25.62
C PRO A 140 6.25 0.91 -25.77
N ASN A 141 5.27 0.07 -25.65
CA ASN A 141 5.39 -1.38 -25.73
C ASN A 141 5.96 -1.90 -27.08
N THR A 142 6.18 -1.01 -28.03
CA THR A 142 6.77 -1.28 -29.35
C THR A 142 8.28 -1.11 -29.39
N SER A 143 8.89 -0.61 -28.32
CA SER A 143 10.35 -0.41 -28.25
C SER A 143 11.06 -1.76 -28.05
N THR A 144 12.36 -1.78 -28.35
CA THR A 144 13.18 -2.98 -28.14
C THR A 144 13.11 -3.42 -26.66
N PRO A 145 12.73 -4.66 -26.37
CA PRO A 145 12.75 -5.19 -25.01
C PRO A 145 14.15 -5.07 -24.40
N PHE A 146 14.20 -5.04 -23.07
CA PHE A 146 15.44 -4.94 -22.27
C PHE A 146 16.11 -3.56 -22.20
N ASP A 147 15.48 -2.49 -22.71
CA ASP A 147 15.94 -1.15 -22.37
C ASP A 147 15.51 -0.77 -20.96
N THR A 148 16.46 -0.77 -20.03
CA THR A 148 16.24 -0.48 -18.61
C THR A 148 15.77 0.95 -18.34
N ASN A 149 15.90 1.86 -19.29
CA ASN A 149 15.40 3.22 -19.19
C ASN A 149 13.92 3.36 -19.58
N LEU A 150 13.44 2.46 -20.42
CA LEU A 150 12.10 2.50 -20.99
C LEU A 150 11.13 1.49 -20.37
N PHE A 151 11.63 0.46 -19.69
CA PHE A 151 10.83 -0.62 -19.14
C PHE A 151 11.22 -0.96 -17.72
N HIS A 152 10.31 -1.61 -17.00
CA HIS A 152 10.56 -2.11 -15.65
C HIS A 152 10.23 -3.61 -15.51
N CYS A 153 10.56 -4.17 -14.34
CA CYS A 153 10.47 -5.61 -14.07
C CYS A 153 9.29 -6.00 -13.17
N TRP A 154 8.33 -5.10 -12.94
CA TRP A 154 7.33 -5.31 -11.90
C TRP A 154 6.63 -6.65 -11.99
N ASP A 155 6.07 -6.97 -13.17
CA ASP A 155 5.27 -8.19 -13.36
C ASP A 155 6.05 -9.46 -13.03
N CYS A 156 7.28 -9.56 -13.52
CA CYS A 156 8.12 -10.74 -13.29
C CYS A 156 8.65 -10.84 -11.86
N MET A 157 8.59 -9.74 -11.09
CA MET A 157 9.00 -9.71 -9.68
C MET A 157 7.86 -10.06 -8.72
N VAL A 158 6.60 -9.93 -9.16
CA VAL A 158 5.44 -10.12 -8.27
C VAL A 158 4.57 -11.32 -8.62
N LEU A 159 4.64 -11.81 -9.86
CA LEU A 159 3.87 -12.97 -10.30
C LEU A 159 4.65 -14.28 -10.07
N PRO A 160 3.93 -15.40 -9.83
CA PRO A 160 4.57 -16.71 -9.69
C PRO A 160 5.28 -17.15 -10.96
N LYS A 161 6.31 -17.97 -10.78
CA LYS A 161 7.00 -18.64 -11.87
C LYS A 161 6.01 -19.48 -12.68
N GLY A 162 6.10 -19.39 -14.01
CA GLY A 162 5.22 -20.12 -14.93
C GLY A 162 3.88 -19.45 -15.18
N VAL A 163 3.59 -18.31 -14.57
CA VAL A 163 2.40 -17.51 -14.88
C VAL A 163 2.73 -16.53 -16.00
N GLY A 164 1.92 -16.54 -17.04
CA GLY A 164 2.20 -15.76 -18.25
C GLY A 164 3.22 -16.45 -19.15
N LEU A 165 3.88 -15.68 -20.02
CA LEU A 165 4.79 -16.21 -21.05
C LEU A 165 6.24 -16.36 -20.57
N SER A 166 6.54 -16.06 -19.32
CA SER A 166 7.89 -16.09 -18.80
C SER A 166 8.05 -17.04 -17.61
N GLY A 167 9.11 -17.80 -17.63
CA GLY A 167 9.37 -18.82 -16.65
C GLY A 167 10.50 -18.56 -15.66
N ASP A 168 11.27 -17.48 -15.79
CA ASP A 168 12.60 -17.46 -15.19
C ASP A 168 12.71 -16.64 -13.89
N VAL A 169 11.79 -15.73 -13.65
CA VAL A 169 11.73 -14.98 -12.40
C VAL A 169 10.44 -15.35 -11.71
N GLY A 170 10.36 -15.24 -10.48
CA GLY A 170 9.15 -15.55 -9.75
C GLY A 170 8.93 -14.52 -8.66
N VAL A 171 8.04 -14.79 -7.75
CA VAL A 171 7.65 -13.90 -6.66
C VAL A 171 8.86 -13.54 -5.80
N ALA A 172 9.60 -12.51 -6.22
CA ALA A 172 10.69 -11.92 -5.43
C ALA A 172 10.15 -10.89 -4.43
N LEU A 173 9.03 -10.24 -4.78
CA LEU A 173 8.31 -9.29 -3.94
C LEU A 173 6.97 -9.88 -3.56
N GLN A 174 6.71 -9.99 -2.27
CA GLN A 174 5.49 -10.55 -1.71
C GLN A 174 4.87 -9.58 -0.71
N PRO A 175 3.54 -9.56 -0.58
CA PRO A 175 2.91 -8.77 0.46
C PRO A 175 3.24 -9.37 1.83
N ALA A 176 3.37 -8.54 2.85
CA ALA A 176 3.38 -9.01 4.23
C ALA A 176 1.98 -9.48 4.62
N TRP A 177 1.88 -10.56 5.41
CA TRP A 177 0.57 -11.08 5.82
C TRP A 177 -0.23 -10.08 6.66
N GLU A 178 0.46 -9.29 7.45
CA GLU A 178 -0.12 -8.28 8.33
C GLU A 178 -0.96 -7.25 7.56
N ILE A 179 -0.58 -6.94 6.32
CA ILE A 179 -1.34 -6.01 5.48
C ILE A 179 -2.73 -6.56 5.12
N MET A 180 -2.90 -7.89 5.09
CA MET A 180 -4.20 -8.51 4.83
C MET A 180 -5.18 -8.24 5.97
N GLY A 181 -4.68 -8.12 7.20
CA GLY A 181 -5.47 -7.80 8.38
C GLY A 181 -6.02 -6.36 8.42
N LEU A 182 -5.49 -5.47 7.56
CA LEU A 182 -5.96 -4.09 7.44
C LEU A 182 -7.18 -3.95 6.53
N TYR A 183 -7.48 -4.95 5.70
CA TYR A 183 -8.67 -4.96 4.86
C TYR A 183 -9.87 -5.54 5.60
N GLU A 184 -11.06 -5.09 5.21
CA GLU A 184 -12.30 -5.66 5.73
C GLU A 184 -12.53 -7.07 5.18
N MET A 185 -12.55 -8.03 6.09
CA MET A 185 -12.83 -9.42 5.78
C MET A 185 -14.28 -9.73 6.14
N PRO A 186 -14.99 -10.53 5.34
CA PRO A 186 -16.34 -10.96 5.69
C PRO A 186 -16.32 -11.78 6.97
N ALA A 187 -17.22 -11.46 7.89
CA ALA A 187 -17.47 -12.30 9.04
C ALA A 187 -18.32 -13.50 8.61
N ILE A 188 -17.68 -14.63 8.35
CA ILE A 188 -18.40 -15.89 8.11
C ILE A 188 -18.81 -16.43 9.48
N ILE A 189 -20.11 -16.55 9.70
CA ILE A 189 -20.69 -17.08 10.94
C ILE A 189 -21.04 -18.55 10.74
N ASP A 190 -20.59 -19.41 11.62
CA ASP A 190 -20.98 -20.80 11.67
C ASP A 190 -22.48 -20.90 11.99
N PRO A 191 -23.30 -21.46 11.08
CA PRO A 191 -24.74 -21.54 11.28
C PRO A 191 -25.14 -22.46 12.44
N GLU A 192 -24.29 -23.39 12.85
CA GLU A 192 -24.56 -24.32 13.94
C GLU A 192 -24.19 -23.76 15.32
N THR A 193 -23.09 -23.03 15.39
CA THR A 193 -22.55 -22.53 16.67
C THR A 193 -22.76 -21.04 16.88
N GLY A 194 -23.09 -20.27 15.83
CA GLY A 194 -23.19 -18.81 15.87
C GLY A 194 -21.85 -18.11 16.08
N ASN A 195 -20.74 -18.84 16.06
CA ASN A 195 -19.42 -18.29 16.24
C ASN A 195 -18.81 -17.87 14.87
N PRO A 196 -17.92 -16.88 14.85
CA PRO A 196 -17.19 -16.55 13.62
C PRO A 196 -16.37 -17.77 13.16
N ILE A 197 -16.67 -18.27 11.97
CA ILE A 197 -15.77 -19.15 11.23
C ILE A 197 -14.79 -18.26 10.47
N ARG A 198 -13.51 -18.41 10.71
CA ARG A 198 -12.56 -17.63 9.97
C ARG A 198 -12.53 -18.00 8.50
N PHE A 199 -12.70 -19.27 8.14
CA PHE A 199 -12.75 -19.67 6.73
C PHE A 199 -13.41 -21.03 6.52
N LYS A 200 -14.22 -21.14 5.51
CA LYS A 200 -14.81 -22.40 5.06
C LYS A 200 -13.92 -23.11 4.04
N SER A 201 -13.36 -22.34 3.14
CA SER A 201 -12.28 -22.74 2.22
C SER A 201 -11.46 -21.53 1.81
N VAL A 202 -10.22 -21.75 1.38
CA VAL A 202 -9.37 -20.67 0.85
C VAL A 202 -10.03 -20.05 -0.39
N THR A 203 -10.55 -20.87 -1.29
CA THR A 203 -11.22 -20.39 -2.52
C THR A 203 -12.51 -19.64 -2.18
N GLU A 204 -13.30 -20.13 -1.23
CA GLU A 204 -14.55 -19.51 -0.83
C GLU A 204 -14.31 -18.15 -0.18
N LEU A 205 -13.30 -18.04 0.70
CA LEU A 205 -12.92 -16.77 1.31
C LEU A 205 -12.60 -15.70 0.28
N TRP A 206 -11.74 -16.04 -0.67
CA TRP A 206 -11.23 -15.07 -1.62
C TRP A 206 -12.19 -14.77 -2.77
N ASN A 207 -13.10 -15.67 -3.06
CA ASN A 207 -14.07 -15.55 -4.16
C ASN A 207 -15.49 -15.20 -3.70
N ASN A 208 -15.74 -15.13 -2.41
CA ASN A 208 -17.04 -14.69 -1.93
C ASN A 208 -17.18 -13.19 -2.16
N GLY A 209 -17.95 -12.60 -2.87
CA GLY A 209 -18.03 -11.18 -3.22
C GLY A 209 -18.13 -10.19 -2.03
N GLU A 210 -17.91 -10.64 -0.79
CA GLU A 210 -17.97 -9.83 0.43
C GLU A 210 -16.60 -9.27 0.85
N MET A 211 -15.50 -9.73 0.25
CA MET A 211 -14.20 -9.10 0.49
C MET A 211 -14.17 -7.66 -0.01
N GLU A 212 -13.45 -6.83 0.72
CA GLU A 212 -13.20 -5.46 0.29
C GLU A 212 -12.68 -5.44 -1.16
N PRO A 213 -13.36 -4.75 -2.10
CA PRO A 213 -12.98 -4.73 -3.52
C PRO A 213 -11.54 -4.28 -3.76
N ARG A 214 -11.05 -3.35 -2.94
CA ARG A 214 -9.66 -2.87 -3.01
C ARG A 214 -8.65 -3.97 -2.70
N CYS A 215 -8.96 -4.88 -1.77
CA CYS A 215 -8.12 -6.04 -1.48
C CYS A 215 -7.98 -6.94 -2.71
N ARG A 216 -9.10 -7.25 -3.37
CA ARG A 216 -9.13 -8.05 -4.59
C ARG A 216 -8.42 -7.38 -5.77
N ALA A 217 -8.47 -6.05 -5.85
CA ALA A 217 -7.74 -5.29 -6.86
C ALA A 217 -6.22 -5.25 -6.61
N ASN A 218 -5.79 -5.36 -5.36
CA ASN A 218 -4.37 -5.30 -4.99
C ASN A 218 -3.66 -6.65 -5.04
N TYR A 219 -4.41 -7.77 -4.87
CA TYR A 219 -3.82 -9.10 -4.73
C TYR A 219 -4.54 -10.14 -5.58
N TYR A 220 -3.75 -11.11 -6.04
CA TYR A 220 -4.26 -12.36 -6.58
C TYR A 220 -4.27 -13.41 -5.47
N PHE A 221 -5.36 -14.15 -5.39
CA PHE A 221 -5.57 -15.25 -4.46
C PHE A 221 -5.83 -16.55 -5.20
N THR A 222 -5.76 -17.67 -4.49
CA THR A 222 -6.09 -18.99 -5.04
C THR A 222 -7.48 -18.98 -5.68
N GLY A 223 -7.59 -19.53 -6.89
CA GLY A 223 -8.81 -19.56 -7.70
C GLY A 223 -9.07 -18.31 -8.55
N MET A 224 -8.30 -17.25 -8.39
CA MET A 224 -8.36 -16.11 -9.30
C MET A 224 -7.56 -16.40 -10.58
N LYS A 225 -8.01 -15.83 -11.69
CA LYS A 225 -7.30 -15.91 -12.96
C LYS A 225 -6.40 -14.70 -13.16
N GLU A 226 -5.16 -14.96 -13.55
CA GLU A 226 -4.25 -13.90 -13.95
C GLU A 226 -4.77 -13.23 -15.24
N SER A 227 -4.76 -11.89 -15.25
CA SER A 227 -5.54 -11.09 -16.20
C SER A 227 -5.12 -11.29 -17.66
N MET A 228 -3.84 -11.49 -17.95
CA MET A 228 -3.32 -11.56 -19.31
C MET A 228 -3.28 -13.00 -19.86
N SER A 229 -2.84 -13.95 -19.03
CA SER A 229 -2.70 -15.36 -19.45
C SER A 229 -3.97 -16.18 -19.24
N GLY A 230 -4.88 -15.71 -18.38
CA GLY A 230 -6.03 -16.48 -17.92
C GLY A 230 -5.67 -17.68 -17.04
N THR A 231 -4.40 -17.81 -16.64
CA THR A 231 -3.92 -18.88 -15.76
C THR A 231 -4.61 -18.77 -14.41
N GLU A 232 -5.26 -19.85 -13.99
CA GLU A 232 -5.81 -19.93 -12.64
C GLU A 232 -4.69 -20.12 -11.63
N LEU A 233 -4.69 -19.29 -10.61
CA LEU A 233 -3.64 -19.24 -9.59
C LEU A 233 -3.99 -20.17 -8.43
N ASP A 234 -2.98 -20.86 -7.92
CA ASP A 234 -3.10 -21.80 -6.82
C ASP A 234 -1.86 -21.71 -5.92
N PHE A 235 -2.00 -20.93 -4.86
CA PHE A 235 -0.91 -20.60 -3.93
C PHE A 235 -0.91 -21.43 -2.66
N GLN A 236 -1.74 -22.44 -2.55
CA GLN A 236 -1.84 -23.19 -1.31
C GLN A 236 -0.46 -23.65 -0.83
N ALA A 237 -0.16 -23.37 0.43
CA ALA A 237 1.09 -23.74 1.08
C ALA A 237 0.80 -24.51 2.37
N GLY A 238 0.68 -25.80 2.27
CA GLY A 238 0.35 -26.69 3.38
C GLY A 238 -1.11 -27.11 3.44
N VAL A 239 -1.46 -27.81 4.47
CA VAL A 239 -2.83 -28.26 4.76
C VAL A 239 -3.38 -27.40 5.88
N TYR A 240 -4.60 -26.94 5.71
CA TYR A 240 -5.29 -26.12 6.69
C TYR A 240 -6.31 -26.95 7.45
N THR A 241 -6.56 -26.59 8.70
CA THR A 241 -7.64 -27.16 9.48
C THR A 241 -8.87 -26.27 9.45
N SER A 242 -10.05 -26.85 9.41
CA SER A 242 -11.28 -26.12 9.70
C SER A 242 -11.36 -25.83 11.20
N TYR A 243 -11.93 -24.67 11.55
CA TYR A 243 -12.17 -24.36 12.96
C TYR A 243 -13.29 -25.30 13.51
N PRO A 244 -13.15 -25.88 14.69
CA PRO A 244 -12.07 -25.76 15.68
C PRO A 244 -10.95 -26.82 15.59
N GLY A 245 -10.31 -27.01 14.49
CA GLY A 245 -9.09 -27.82 14.40
C GLY A 245 -9.26 -29.19 13.75
N THR A 246 -10.33 -29.41 13.00
CA THR A 246 -10.50 -30.60 12.16
C THR A 246 -9.84 -30.38 10.79
N VAL A 247 -9.10 -31.38 10.33
CA VAL A 247 -8.65 -31.44 8.94
C VAL A 247 -9.86 -31.73 8.08
N ALA A 248 -10.13 -30.88 7.13
CA ALA A 248 -11.25 -31.10 6.25
C ALA A 248 -10.95 -32.19 5.22
N ASP A 249 -11.93 -32.68 4.60
CA ASP A 249 -12.17 -33.98 3.96
C ASP A 249 -11.40 -34.30 2.67
N GLY A 250 -10.16 -33.97 2.58
CA GLY A 250 -9.35 -34.53 1.51
C GLY A 250 -9.16 -33.66 0.27
N THR A 251 -9.81 -32.51 0.18
CA THR A 251 -9.47 -31.52 -0.84
C THR A 251 -8.89 -30.30 -0.17
N ALA A 252 -7.60 -30.11 -0.27
CA ALA A 252 -6.91 -29.00 0.36
C ALA A 252 -7.42 -27.63 -0.11
N GLU A 253 -8.06 -27.57 -1.24
CA GLU A 253 -8.72 -26.39 -1.78
C GLU A 253 -9.93 -25.92 -0.96
N THR A 254 -10.54 -26.83 -0.22
CA THR A 254 -11.78 -26.56 0.56
C THR A 254 -11.51 -26.42 2.04
N GLN A 255 -10.25 -26.32 2.43
CA GLN A 255 -9.89 -26.54 3.81
C GLN A 255 -9.43 -25.30 4.52
N GLY A 256 -10.12 -25.01 5.59
CA GLY A 256 -9.71 -24.23 6.72
C GLY A 256 -9.14 -22.87 6.40
N SER A 257 -8.61 -22.31 7.39
CA SER A 257 -8.10 -20.96 7.43
C SER A 257 -6.58 -20.94 7.35
N VAL A 258 -6.02 -19.99 6.66
CA VAL A 258 -4.59 -19.68 6.78
C VAL A 258 -4.17 -19.41 8.22
N ASN A 259 -5.09 -18.96 9.06
CA ASN A 259 -4.82 -18.70 10.47
C ASN A 259 -4.87 -19.96 11.35
N ASP A 260 -5.48 -21.03 10.86
CA ASP A 260 -5.55 -22.32 11.57
C ASP A 260 -4.48 -23.29 11.06
N TYR A 261 -3.51 -22.76 10.37
CA TYR A 261 -2.38 -23.51 9.87
C TYR A 261 -1.54 -24.08 11.02
N THR A 262 -1.60 -25.37 11.22
CA THR A 262 -0.83 -26.03 12.27
C THR A 262 0.50 -26.54 11.74
N ALA A 263 1.55 -26.41 12.55
CA ALA A 263 2.91 -26.79 12.14
C ALA A 263 3.01 -28.26 11.71
N GLN A 264 2.19 -29.15 12.27
CA GLN A 264 2.16 -30.57 11.92
C GLN A 264 1.69 -30.86 10.50
N PHE A 265 0.89 -29.97 9.91
CA PHE A 265 0.43 -30.06 8.53
C PHE A 265 1.24 -29.19 7.58
N ARG A 266 2.22 -28.49 8.10
CA ARG A 266 3.12 -27.63 7.34
C ARG A 266 4.12 -28.50 6.58
N VAL A 267 3.66 -29.19 5.58
CA VAL A 267 4.51 -30.06 4.77
C VAL A 267 4.95 -29.30 3.56
N ARG A 268 6.25 -29.02 3.49
CA ARG A 268 6.85 -28.62 2.23
C ARG A 268 6.85 -29.82 1.30
N ALA A 269 6.38 -29.62 0.11
CA ALA A 269 6.41 -30.64 -0.93
C ALA A 269 7.62 -30.41 -1.84
N ALA A 270 8.23 -31.49 -2.29
CA ALA A 270 9.37 -31.41 -3.21
C ALA A 270 9.01 -30.77 -4.56
N GLN A 271 7.72 -30.80 -4.92
CA GLN A 271 7.22 -30.21 -6.16
C GLN A 271 5.88 -29.49 -5.91
N PRO A 272 5.60 -28.39 -6.64
CA PRO A 272 4.28 -27.76 -6.63
C PRO A 272 3.18 -28.76 -7.04
N GLY A 273 2.00 -28.61 -6.45
CA GLY A 273 0.86 -29.48 -6.72
C GLY A 273 0.92 -30.85 -6.07
N THR A 274 1.90 -31.11 -5.20
CA THR A 274 2.04 -32.41 -4.54
C THR A 274 0.84 -32.75 -3.67
N ARG A 275 0.45 -34.04 -3.70
CA ARG A 275 -0.57 -34.63 -2.83
C ARG A 275 0.04 -35.68 -1.92
N LYS A 276 -0.43 -35.78 -0.70
CA LYS A 276 -0.01 -36.76 0.31
C LYS A 276 -1.18 -37.20 1.19
N ASP A 277 -1.01 -38.31 1.86
CA ASP A 277 -1.93 -38.71 2.94
C ASP A 277 -1.57 -37.94 4.21
N VAL A 278 -2.51 -37.20 4.74
CA VAL A 278 -2.31 -36.31 5.90
C VAL A 278 -3.51 -36.38 6.84
N GLY A 279 -3.26 -36.54 8.15
CA GLY A 279 -4.29 -36.46 9.17
C GLY A 279 -5.41 -37.49 9.03
N GLY A 280 -5.14 -38.67 8.47
CA GLY A 280 -6.14 -39.71 8.22
C GLY A 280 -6.93 -39.56 6.91
N HIS A 281 -6.63 -38.52 6.14
CA HIS A 281 -7.21 -38.29 4.84
C HIS A 281 -6.22 -38.63 3.71
N ALA A 282 -6.71 -39.36 2.70
CA ALA A 282 -5.89 -39.80 1.57
C ALA A 282 -5.85 -38.72 0.46
N ASN A 283 -4.70 -38.63 -0.21
CA ASN A 283 -4.52 -37.83 -1.42
C ASN A 283 -4.83 -36.33 -1.27
N VAL A 284 -4.54 -35.78 -0.11
CA VAL A 284 -4.74 -34.35 0.20
C VAL A 284 -3.73 -33.50 -0.58
N LYS A 285 -4.18 -32.47 -1.25
CA LYS A 285 -3.30 -31.48 -1.86
C LYS A 285 -2.65 -30.63 -0.76
N ILE A 286 -1.33 -30.72 -0.63
CA ILE A 286 -0.58 -30.03 0.40
C ILE A 286 0.17 -28.80 -0.12
N ASN A 287 0.19 -28.64 -1.42
CA ASN A 287 0.83 -27.50 -2.08
C ASN A 287 0.15 -27.23 -3.42
N GLY A 288 -0.15 -25.97 -3.69
CA GLY A 288 -0.62 -25.52 -4.99
C GLY A 288 0.51 -25.50 -6.04
N ILE A 289 0.15 -25.41 -7.30
CA ILE A 289 1.12 -25.35 -8.41
C ILE A 289 1.97 -24.07 -8.39
N HIS A 290 1.50 -23.01 -7.74
CA HIS A 290 2.21 -21.74 -7.54
C HIS A 290 2.62 -21.53 -6.07
N GLY A 291 2.41 -22.55 -5.23
CA GLY A 291 2.76 -22.55 -3.83
C GLY A 291 4.22 -22.92 -3.59
N LEU A 292 4.64 -22.75 -2.34
CA LEU A 292 6.00 -23.01 -1.89
C LEU A 292 6.38 -24.48 -2.06
N ALA A 293 7.49 -24.76 -2.74
CA ALA A 293 8.06 -26.09 -2.89
C ALA A 293 9.37 -26.25 -2.11
N GLU A 294 9.60 -27.47 -1.60
CA GLU A 294 10.84 -27.80 -0.92
C GLU A 294 12.00 -27.99 -1.90
N GLY A 295 13.15 -27.42 -1.63
CA GLY A 295 14.38 -27.69 -2.39
C GLY A 295 14.52 -26.93 -3.71
N THR A 296 13.54 -26.13 -4.12
CA THR A 296 13.63 -25.33 -5.34
C THR A 296 14.20 -23.93 -5.13
N GLY A 297 14.68 -23.63 -3.93
CA GLY A 297 14.83 -22.24 -3.52
C GLY A 297 13.44 -21.58 -3.41
N ASP A 298 13.27 -20.69 -2.49
CA ASP A 298 11.97 -20.02 -2.30
C ASP A 298 11.65 -19.03 -3.44
N GLU A 299 12.49 -18.96 -4.43
CA GLU A 299 12.37 -18.08 -5.58
C GLU A 299 11.28 -18.58 -6.54
N GLY A 300 10.37 -17.69 -6.87
CA GLY A 300 9.35 -17.96 -7.86
C GLY A 300 8.02 -18.49 -7.34
N TYR A 301 7.88 -18.75 -6.03
CA TYR A 301 6.67 -19.30 -5.44
C TYR A 301 6.17 -18.46 -4.27
N SER A 302 4.84 -18.32 -4.16
CA SER A 302 4.25 -17.55 -3.06
C SER A 302 4.36 -18.29 -1.73
N ARG A 303 4.91 -17.61 -0.73
CA ARG A 303 4.96 -18.07 0.67
C ARG A 303 3.71 -17.71 1.47
N MET A 304 2.94 -16.75 0.93
CA MET A 304 1.85 -16.06 1.63
C MET A 304 0.46 -16.57 1.26
N GLY A 305 0.34 -17.39 0.22
CA GLY A 305 -0.96 -17.75 -0.34
C GLY A 305 -1.61 -16.65 -1.19
N ALA A 306 -0.84 -15.62 -1.52
CA ALA A 306 -1.25 -14.51 -2.40
C ALA A 306 -0.05 -13.93 -3.12
N CYS A 307 -0.27 -13.21 -4.22
CA CYS A 307 0.74 -12.36 -4.84
C CYS A 307 0.16 -11.00 -5.21
N ILE A 308 1.04 -10.04 -5.49
CA ILE A 308 0.63 -8.69 -5.82
C ILE A 308 0.00 -8.66 -7.20
N ARG A 309 -1.19 -8.05 -7.31
CA ARG A 309 -1.91 -7.77 -8.57
C ARG A 309 -1.75 -6.32 -9.01
N LYS A 310 -1.60 -5.43 -8.03
CA LYS A 310 -1.47 -3.99 -8.26
C LYS A 310 -0.33 -3.69 -9.22
N TYR A 311 -0.58 -2.89 -10.26
CA TYR A 311 0.35 -2.57 -11.36
C TYR A 311 0.74 -3.75 -12.26
N VAL A 312 0.20 -4.94 -12.07
CA VAL A 312 0.42 -6.04 -13.02
C VAL A 312 -0.32 -5.72 -14.31
N GLN A 313 0.41 -5.72 -15.42
CA GLN A 313 -0.14 -5.39 -16.72
C GLN A 313 -1.24 -6.39 -17.10
N ALA A 314 -2.42 -5.87 -17.45
CA ALA A 314 -3.58 -6.72 -17.78
C ALA A 314 -3.72 -7.00 -19.28
N GLU A 315 -3.05 -6.22 -20.12
CA GLU A 315 -3.13 -6.30 -21.57
C GLU A 315 -1.74 -6.18 -22.21
N GLY A 316 -1.57 -6.80 -23.35
CA GLY A 316 -0.32 -6.71 -24.11
C GLY A 316 0.14 -8.04 -24.67
N THR A 317 1.18 -8.01 -25.49
CA THR A 317 1.77 -9.18 -26.14
C THR A 317 3.14 -9.55 -25.58
N ASN A 318 3.65 -8.78 -24.62
CA ASN A 318 4.99 -8.97 -24.11
C ASN A 318 5.06 -10.12 -23.10
N ALA A 319 6.12 -10.88 -23.23
CA ALA A 319 6.47 -11.84 -22.20
C ALA A 319 6.71 -11.10 -20.86
N ARG A 320 6.30 -11.70 -19.76
CA ARG A 320 6.56 -11.18 -18.41
C ARG A 320 7.98 -11.54 -17.98
N VAL A 321 8.93 -10.96 -18.67
CA VAL A 321 10.37 -11.09 -18.42
C VAL A 321 10.93 -9.75 -17.90
N PHE A 322 12.20 -9.74 -17.55
CA PHE A 322 12.87 -8.52 -17.13
C PHE A 322 12.76 -7.44 -18.21
N PHE A 323 12.49 -6.20 -17.76
CA PHE A 323 12.47 -5.01 -18.62
C PHE A 323 11.57 -5.11 -19.84
N THR A 324 10.35 -5.60 -19.64
CA THR A 324 9.33 -5.65 -20.71
C THR A 324 8.03 -4.93 -20.34
N ASN A 325 7.85 -4.58 -19.06
CA ASN A 325 6.66 -3.89 -18.62
C ASN A 325 6.83 -2.36 -18.81
N SER A 326 5.90 -1.77 -19.54
CA SER A 326 5.84 -0.31 -19.79
C SER A 326 4.71 0.39 -19.02
N GLN A 327 4.09 -0.30 -18.07
CA GLN A 327 3.00 0.26 -17.27
C GLN A 327 3.47 1.54 -16.53
N PRO A 328 2.80 2.69 -16.70
CA PRO A 328 3.15 3.91 -15.99
C PRO A 328 3.06 3.77 -14.48
N TRP A 329 3.98 4.40 -13.75
CA TRP A 329 4.00 4.37 -12.30
C TRP A 329 3.47 5.67 -11.71
N LYS A 330 2.45 5.60 -10.87
CA LYS A 330 1.83 6.77 -10.23
C LYS A 330 2.69 7.27 -9.08
N VAL A 331 3.37 8.39 -9.27
CA VAL A 331 4.23 9.02 -8.25
C VAL A 331 3.40 9.76 -7.22
N PHE A 332 2.44 10.57 -7.70
CA PHE A 332 1.44 11.24 -6.87
C PHE A 332 0.06 11.07 -7.49
N ARG A 333 -0.91 10.73 -6.67
CA ARG A 333 -2.32 10.61 -7.02
C ARG A 333 -3.21 11.20 -5.93
N TYR A 334 -4.41 11.63 -6.29
CA TYR A 334 -5.32 12.32 -5.39
C TYR A 334 -5.73 11.48 -4.15
N GLY A 335 -5.77 10.15 -4.27
CA GLY A 335 -6.02 9.30 -3.11
C GLY A 335 -4.99 9.48 -1.98
N GLU A 336 -3.71 9.75 -2.29
CA GLU A 336 -2.72 10.12 -1.28
C GLU A 336 -2.99 11.50 -0.69
N ILE A 337 -3.43 12.44 -1.54
CA ILE A 337 -3.70 13.80 -1.07
C ILE A 337 -4.82 13.81 -0.02
N LEU A 338 -5.86 12.99 -0.20
CA LEU A 338 -6.91 12.85 0.80
C LEU A 338 -6.41 12.26 2.12
N LEU A 339 -5.49 11.30 2.07
CA LEU A 339 -4.85 10.75 3.28
C LEU A 339 -4.00 11.80 4.00
N ASN A 340 -3.16 12.51 3.25
CA ASN A 340 -2.34 13.59 3.80
C ASN A 340 -3.23 14.71 4.40
N TRP A 341 -4.36 15.01 3.75
CA TRP A 341 -5.31 16.00 4.23
C TRP A 341 -6.00 15.55 5.51
N ALA A 342 -6.48 14.31 5.55
CA ALA A 342 -7.12 13.75 6.74
C ALA A 342 -6.19 13.81 7.96
N GLU A 343 -4.94 13.37 7.80
CA GLU A 343 -3.97 13.41 8.89
C GLU A 343 -3.65 14.86 9.31
N ALA A 344 -3.38 15.76 8.35
CA ALA A 344 -3.09 17.17 8.65
C ALA A 344 -4.27 17.86 9.33
N ALA A 345 -5.51 17.65 8.87
CA ALA A 345 -6.70 18.22 9.47
C ALA A 345 -6.92 17.70 10.90
N TYR A 346 -6.77 16.40 11.12
CA TYR A 346 -6.94 15.83 12.45
C TYR A 346 -5.88 16.34 13.43
N GLU A 347 -4.62 16.37 13.00
CA GLU A 347 -3.51 16.92 13.81
C GLU A 347 -3.69 18.39 14.14
N LEU A 348 -4.12 19.21 13.18
CA LEU A 348 -4.50 20.60 13.43
C LEU A 348 -5.67 20.70 14.38
N GLY A 349 -6.69 19.85 14.24
CA GLY A 349 -7.83 19.77 15.15
C GLY A 349 -7.44 19.45 16.58
N LEU A 350 -6.42 18.59 16.78
CA LEU A 350 -5.85 18.30 18.10
C LEU A 350 -5.10 19.51 18.69
N ILE A 351 -4.30 20.20 17.86
CA ILE A 351 -3.49 21.34 18.32
C ILE A 351 -4.37 22.56 18.63
N THR A 352 -5.36 22.84 17.78
CA THR A 352 -6.21 24.04 17.88
C THR A 352 -7.47 23.83 18.70
N GLY A 353 -7.84 22.59 19.02
CA GLY A 353 -9.11 22.25 19.68
C GLY A 353 -10.31 22.31 18.72
N SER A 354 -10.11 22.31 17.39
CA SER A 354 -11.19 22.39 16.40
C SER A 354 -11.82 21.03 16.14
N ASP A 355 -13.07 20.85 16.51
CA ASP A 355 -13.83 19.65 16.21
C ASP A 355 -14.25 19.58 14.73
N ASP A 356 -14.40 20.73 14.06
CA ASP A 356 -14.68 20.79 12.62
C ASP A 356 -13.53 20.17 11.80
N LEU A 357 -12.28 20.49 12.12
CA LEU A 357 -11.11 19.90 11.46
C LEU A 357 -10.99 18.40 11.70
N LYS A 358 -11.33 17.93 12.91
CA LYS A 358 -11.36 16.50 13.21
C LYS A 358 -12.45 15.78 12.42
N ALA A 359 -13.63 16.40 12.29
CA ALA A 359 -14.72 15.85 11.50
C ALA A 359 -14.36 15.79 9.99
N GLU A 360 -13.79 16.88 9.46
CA GLU A 360 -13.29 16.93 8.06
C GLU A 360 -12.29 15.80 7.75
N ALA A 361 -11.40 15.47 8.69
CA ALA A 361 -10.47 14.37 8.52
C ALA A 361 -11.18 13.03 8.26
N PHE A 362 -12.28 12.77 8.98
CA PHE A 362 -13.08 11.56 8.79
C PHE A 362 -13.91 11.59 7.50
N GLU A 363 -14.32 12.75 7.00
CA GLU A 363 -14.92 12.88 5.69
C GLU A 363 -13.94 12.42 4.60
N HIS A 364 -12.68 12.82 4.66
CA HIS A 364 -11.67 12.47 3.68
C HIS A 364 -11.30 10.97 3.69
N ILE A 365 -11.10 10.35 4.86
CA ILE A 365 -10.85 8.90 4.89
C ILE A 365 -12.08 8.11 4.43
N ASN A 366 -13.28 8.57 4.76
CA ASN A 366 -14.51 7.90 4.35
C ASN A 366 -14.78 8.03 2.84
N GLU A 367 -14.36 9.10 2.19
CA GLU A 367 -14.36 9.21 0.73
C GLU A 367 -13.50 8.11 0.09
N ILE A 368 -12.30 7.86 0.65
CA ILE A 368 -11.42 6.78 0.19
C ILE A 368 -12.04 5.40 0.48
N ARG A 369 -12.62 5.22 1.66
CA ARG A 369 -13.26 3.96 2.08
C ARG A 369 -14.47 3.64 1.21
N ASP A 370 -15.32 4.61 0.91
CA ASP A 370 -16.42 4.42 -0.03
C ASP A 370 -15.92 4.00 -1.41
N ARG A 371 -14.90 4.68 -1.95
CA ARG A 371 -14.28 4.29 -3.22
C ARG A 371 -13.74 2.86 -3.17
N ALA A 372 -13.15 2.44 -2.06
CA ALA A 372 -12.61 1.10 -1.84
C ALA A 372 -13.70 0.02 -1.68
N GLY A 373 -14.94 0.41 -1.43
CA GLY A 373 -16.04 -0.49 -1.08
C GLY A 373 -15.99 -0.96 0.37
N ALA A 374 -15.30 -0.23 1.24
CA ALA A 374 -15.19 -0.48 2.68
C ALA A 374 -16.24 0.34 3.45
N HIS A 375 -16.58 -0.12 4.65
CA HIS A 375 -17.51 0.58 5.53
C HIS A 375 -16.90 1.89 6.06
N PRO A 376 -17.69 2.95 6.26
CA PRO A 376 -17.17 4.18 6.82
C PRO A 376 -16.74 3.99 8.27
N HIS A 377 -15.67 4.67 8.69
CA HIS A 377 -15.30 4.80 10.08
C HIS A 377 -16.03 5.97 10.72
N ALA A 378 -16.60 5.74 11.89
CA ALA A 378 -17.09 6.80 12.74
C ALA A 378 -15.96 7.31 13.66
N MET A 379 -15.89 8.61 13.87
CA MET A 379 -15.00 9.18 14.85
C MET A 379 -15.38 8.69 16.27
N VAL A 380 -14.40 8.21 17.02
CA VAL A 380 -14.60 7.74 18.39
C VAL A 380 -14.72 8.95 19.31
N THR A 381 -15.75 8.98 20.14
CA THR A 381 -16.04 10.11 21.05
C THR A 381 -15.11 10.18 22.26
N ASN A 382 -14.52 9.06 22.65
CA ASN A 382 -13.47 9.01 23.69
C ASN A 382 -12.18 8.38 23.11
N PRO A 383 -11.38 9.16 22.35
CA PRO A 383 -10.19 8.64 21.68
C PRO A 383 -9.08 8.20 22.65
N ALA A 384 -9.15 8.62 23.93
CA ALA A 384 -8.15 8.26 24.96
C ALA A 384 -8.15 6.76 25.31
N ASP A 385 -9.18 6.01 24.93
CA ASP A 385 -9.30 4.57 25.24
C ASP A 385 -8.31 3.70 24.43
N ILE A 386 -7.44 4.29 23.60
CA ILE A 386 -6.52 3.54 22.78
C ILE A 386 -5.15 4.18 22.77
N GLY A 387 -4.40 3.78 23.77
CA GLY A 387 -2.96 3.91 23.73
C GLY A 387 -2.44 3.00 22.60
N SER A 388 -1.88 3.56 21.56
CA SER A 388 -1.22 2.80 20.56
C SER A 388 0.21 2.50 20.99
N GLU A 389 0.48 1.27 21.40
CA GLU A 389 1.84 0.76 21.58
C GLU A 389 2.59 0.58 20.25
N ILE A 390 1.85 0.58 19.13
CA ILE A 390 2.40 0.30 17.79
C ILE A 390 3.47 1.33 17.39
N TYR A 391 3.28 2.60 17.75
CA TYR A 391 4.18 3.68 17.35
C TYR A 391 5.26 4.00 18.39
N GLY A 392 5.27 3.33 19.53
CA GLY A 392 6.20 3.62 20.63
C GLY A 392 5.96 4.95 21.36
N PHE A 393 4.88 5.66 21.01
CA PHE A 393 4.42 6.89 21.64
C PHE A 393 2.88 6.98 21.57
N PRO A 394 2.23 7.73 22.48
CA PRO A 394 0.78 7.80 22.53
C PRO A 394 0.22 8.57 21.33
N ILE A 395 -0.70 7.92 20.64
CA ILE A 395 -1.63 8.55 19.69
C ILE A 395 -3.05 8.15 20.06
N ASP A 396 -4.03 8.96 19.69
CA ASP A 396 -5.40 8.55 19.90
C ASP A 396 -5.92 7.60 18.81
N LYS A 397 -7.03 6.93 19.07
CA LYS A 397 -7.60 5.94 18.16
C LYS A 397 -8.03 6.52 16.81
N ASN A 398 -8.54 7.73 16.83
CA ASN A 398 -8.98 8.38 15.61
C ASN A 398 -7.79 8.63 14.69
N LEU A 399 -6.66 9.09 15.24
CA LEU A 399 -5.44 9.27 14.49
C LEU A 399 -4.89 7.92 13.98
N GLN A 400 -5.01 6.85 14.77
CA GLN A 400 -4.65 5.51 14.33
C GLN A 400 -5.50 5.08 13.13
N TYR A 401 -6.83 5.27 13.15
CA TYR A 401 -7.69 4.95 12.01
C TYR A 401 -7.37 5.72 10.73
N ILE A 402 -6.87 6.96 10.88
CA ILE A 402 -6.45 7.76 9.74
C ILE A 402 -5.15 7.22 9.14
N ARG A 403 -4.24 6.72 9.96
CA ARG A 403 -2.92 6.20 9.56
C ARG A 403 -2.95 4.76 9.03
N ASP A 404 -3.89 3.93 9.50
CA ASP A 404 -4.12 2.56 9.04
C ASP A 404 -4.85 2.54 7.68
#